data_2dc29fdb63ce5b50b3ff63d21fac55f2
#
_entry.id   2dc29fdb63ce5b50b3ff63d21fac55f2
#
_cell.length_a   1.000
_cell.length_b   1.000
_cell.length_c   1.000
_cell.angle_alpha   90.00
_cell.angle_beta   90.00
_cell.angle_gamma   90.00
#
_symmetry.space_group_name_H-M   'P 1'
#
loop_
_entity.id
_entity.type
_entity.pdbx_description
1 polymer ?
#
loop_
_entity_poly.entity_id
_entity_poly.type
_entity_poly.pdbx_seq_one_letter_code
_entity_poly.pdbx_strand_id
1 'polypeptide(L)'
;HIPGRNPQRPALGIIGRLGGLGARPHVVGLVSDADGAITAVAAALKLADMARQGDLLPGPVRIHTHICPGAATRPGTLVPMMRSPLPAREMMRREVHAHMAAILSVDTTRGNRLVNQRGVAITPVAREGWLLPIPEDVLDILGWVSGQLPVTLPLTTQDITPQENGLAHINSIMQPSVVGTAPVIGVALTSQTVVPGCATGASNVADIDVATRFCIEVAKRFTAGECAFVDEANWQALQRRYGSLRHLQTLGTAT
;
A
#
# COMPACT_ATOMS: atom_id res chain seq x y z
N HIS A 1 16.11 -2.01 4.18
CA HIS A 1 16.25 -3.39 3.71
C HIS A 1 16.52 -4.31 4.91
N ILE A 2 15.66 -5.29 5.10
CA ILE A 2 15.80 -6.35 6.12
C ILE A 2 16.28 -7.60 5.40
N PRO A 3 17.46 -8.15 5.72
CA PRO A 3 17.96 -9.37 5.09
C PRO A 3 17.13 -10.58 5.53
N GLY A 4 16.98 -11.56 4.63
CA GLY A 4 16.47 -12.87 4.96
C GLY A 4 17.59 -13.89 5.11
N ARG A 5 17.26 -15.08 5.64
CA ARG A 5 18.20 -16.22 5.73
C ARG A 5 18.71 -16.64 4.34
N ASN A 6 17.84 -16.56 3.33
CA ASN A 6 18.17 -16.82 1.94
C ASN A 6 17.87 -15.58 1.07
N PRO A 7 18.89 -14.84 0.62
CA PRO A 7 18.70 -13.64 -0.19
C PRO A 7 18.14 -13.91 -1.59
N GLN A 8 18.11 -15.16 -2.06
CA GLN A 8 17.55 -15.56 -3.36
C GLN A 8 16.04 -15.81 -3.30
N ARG A 9 15.44 -15.88 -2.11
CA ARG A 9 13.99 -15.99 -1.98
C ARG A 9 13.30 -14.70 -2.43
N PRO A 10 12.04 -14.78 -2.90
CA PRO A 10 11.26 -13.61 -3.26
C PRO A 10 11.21 -12.59 -2.11
N ALA A 11 11.48 -11.33 -2.43
CA ALA A 11 11.41 -10.25 -1.46
C ALA A 11 10.00 -9.66 -1.40
N LEU A 12 9.46 -9.48 -0.20
CA LEU A 12 8.26 -8.67 -0.02
C LEU A 12 8.63 -7.18 0.02
N GLY A 13 7.89 -6.35 -0.72
CA GLY A 13 7.88 -4.90 -0.60
C GLY A 13 6.82 -4.43 0.38
N ILE A 14 7.14 -3.49 1.26
CA ILE A 14 6.18 -2.75 2.09
C ILE A 14 6.41 -1.28 1.80
N ILE A 15 5.42 -0.60 1.23
CA ILE A 15 5.49 0.81 0.87
C ILE A 15 4.50 1.58 1.72
N GLY A 16 5.00 2.41 2.64
CA GLY A 16 4.19 3.33 3.43
C GLY A 16 3.94 4.61 2.63
N ARG A 17 2.68 4.87 2.35
CA ARG A 17 2.26 6.02 1.57
C ARG A 17 2.07 7.24 2.44
N LEU A 18 2.46 8.38 1.87
CA LEU A 18 2.24 9.74 2.33
C LEU A 18 2.78 10.04 3.75
N GLY A 19 4.10 10.18 3.83
CA GLY A 19 4.80 10.60 5.04
C GLY A 19 4.77 12.12 5.23
N GLY A 20 3.59 12.73 5.35
CA GLY A 20 3.45 14.17 5.53
C GLY A 20 3.71 14.64 6.96
N LEU A 21 4.53 15.67 7.07
CA LEU A 21 4.71 16.47 8.29
C LEU A 21 4.20 17.89 8.02
N GLY A 22 3.49 18.47 8.96
CA GLY A 22 3.12 19.87 8.88
C GLY A 22 1.92 20.18 8.01
N ALA A 23 0.77 19.61 8.32
CA ALA A 23 -0.50 19.95 7.66
C ALA A 23 -0.89 21.43 7.81
N ARG A 24 -0.30 22.13 8.74
CA ARG A 24 -0.55 23.56 8.99
C ARG A 24 0.75 24.33 8.86
N PRO A 25 0.74 25.52 8.18
CA PRO A 25 1.96 26.27 7.91
C PRO A 25 2.80 26.63 9.15
N HIS A 26 2.18 26.68 10.31
CA HIS A 26 2.80 27.12 11.56
C HIS A 26 2.95 26.02 12.63
N VAL A 27 2.51 24.79 12.34
CA VAL A 27 2.57 23.68 13.29
C VAL A 27 3.18 22.46 12.61
N VAL A 28 4.35 22.08 13.07
CA VAL A 28 5.00 20.83 12.66
C VAL A 28 4.36 19.69 13.43
N GLY A 29 3.88 18.67 12.70
CA GLY A 29 3.27 17.50 13.30
C GLY A 29 2.87 16.46 12.25
N LEU A 30 2.66 15.23 12.71
CA LEU A 30 2.11 14.17 11.86
C LEU A 30 0.62 14.42 11.67
N VAL A 31 0.16 14.21 10.45
CA VAL A 31 -1.25 14.18 10.11
C VAL A 31 -1.68 12.74 9.86
N SER A 32 -2.99 12.48 9.88
CA SER A 32 -3.53 11.15 9.68
C SER A 32 -3.11 10.50 8.36
N ASP A 33 -2.79 11.29 7.37
CA ASP A 33 -2.25 10.84 6.08
C ASP A 33 -0.83 10.22 6.18
N ALA A 34 -0.18 10.37 7.32
CA ALA A 34 1.11 9.74 7.60
C ALA A 34 0.99 8.32 8.21
N ASP A 35 -0.23 7.82 8.46
CA ASP A 35 -0.44 6.53 9.12
C ASP A 35 0.21 5.36 8.36
N GLY A 36 0.20 5.42 7.01
CA GLY A 36 0.87 4.45 6.16
C GLY A 36 2.39 4.46 6.33
N ALA A 37 3.00 5.64 6.40
CA ALA A 37 4.44 5.79 6.64
C ALA A 37 4.82 5.31 8.05
N ILE A 38 4.00 5.64 9.06
CA ILE A 38 4.20 5.20 10.45
C ILE A 38 4.16 3.67 10.52
N THR A 39 3.17 3.04 9.87
CA THR A 39 3.05 1.58 9.76
C THR A 39 4.31 0.96 9.15
N ALA A 40 4.81 1.51 8.05
CA ALA A 40 6.01 1.00 7.39
C ALA A 40 7.25 1.11 8.27
N VAL A 41 7.42 2.25 8.98
CA VAL A 41 8.53 2.44 9.92
C VAL A 41 8.41 1.51 11.12
N ALA A 42 7.22 1.31 11.68
CA ALA A 42 6.99 0.38 12.78
C ALA A 42 7.29 -1.07 12.37
N ALA A 43 6.87 -1.49 11.18
CA ALA A 43 7.22 -2.80 10.63
C ALA A 43 8.73 -2.96 10.43
N ALA A 44 9.41 -1.92 9.92
CA ALA A 44 10.86 -1.92 9.75
C ALA A 44 11.61 -2.07 11.09
N LEU A 45 11.18 -1.33 12.11
CA LEU A 45 11.78 -1.40 13.45
C LEU A 45 11.61 -2.80 14.05
N LYS A 46 10.41 -3.36 13.99
CA LYS A 46 10.14 -4.71 14.53
C LYS A 46 10.94 -5.78 13.80
N LEU A 47 10.94 -5.77 12.47
CA LEU A 47 11.69 -6.76 11.68
C LEU A 47 13.22 -6.61 11.87
N ALA A 48 13.72 -5.38 12.02
CA ALA A 48 15.13 -5.15 12.31
C ALA A 48 15.51 -5.63 13.72
N ASP A 49 14.61 -5.49 14.69
CA ASP A 49 14.82 -5.98 16.04
C ASP A 49 14.85 -7.51 16.08
N MET A 50 13.90 -8.17 15.43
CA MET A 50 13.90 -9.63 15.24
C MET A 50 15.21 -10.09 14.60
N ALA A 51 15.65 -9.45 13.53
CA ALA A 51 16.90 -9.80 12.85
C ALA A 51 18.13 -9.63 13.76
N ARG A 52 18.19 -8.59 14.59
CA ARG A 52 19.28 -8.40 15.57
C ARG A 52 19.31 -9.49 16.64
N GLN A 53 18.17 -10.06 16.97
CA GLN A 53 18.02 -11.17 17.92
C GLN A 53 18.25 -12.55 17.25
N GLY A 54 18.59 -12.57 15.97
CA GLY A 54 18.82 -13.82 15.22
C GLY A 54 17.55 -14.42 14.60
N ASP A 55 16.39 -13.82 14.81
CA ASP A 55 15.12 -14.23 14.21
C ASP A 55 14.97 -13.60 12.79
N LEU A 56 15.71 -14.18 11.86
CA LEU A 56 15.67 -13.78 10.45
C LEU A 56 14.51 -14.48 9.73
N LEU A 57 13.78 -13.70 8.91
CA LEU A 57 12.79 -14.26 8.00
C LEU A 57 13.45 -15.17 6.94
N PRO A 58 12.71 -16.10 6.32
CA PRO A 58 13.24 -16.94 5.26
C PRO A 58 13.78 -16.18 4.05
N GLY A 59 13.11 -15.10 3.64
CA GLY A 59 13.52 -14.22 2.56
C GLY A 59 13.58 -12.75 2.96
N PRO A 60 14.11 -11.87 2.09
CA PRO A 60 14.30 -10.47 2.40
C PRO A 60 12.99 -9.66 2.37
N VAL A 61 12.97 -8.54 3.12
CA VAL A 61 11.88 -7.54 3.08
C VAL A 61 12.47 -6.17 2.72
N ARG A 62 11.84 -5.49 1.78
CA ARG A 62 12.19 -4.13 1.37
C ARG A 62 11.09 -3.17 1.83
N ILE A 63 11.45 -2.21 2.66
CA ILE A 63 10.49 -1.28 3.23
C ILE A 63 10.88 0.12 2.77
N HIS A 64 9.93 0.81 2.16
CA HIS A 64 10.12 2.14 1.63
C HIS A 64 9.00 3.06 2.13
N THR A 65 9.34 4.30 2.36
CA THR A 65 8.41 5.40 2.60
C THR A 65 9.10 6.70 2.25
N HIS A 66 8.32 7.74 2.01
CA HIS A 66 8.86 9.08 1.88
C HIS A 66 8.38 9.96 3.05
N ILE A 67 9.21 10.92 3.40
CA ILE A 67 8.90 11.93 4.41
C ILE A 67 9.01 13.28 3.74
N CYS A 68 7.93 14.06 3.80
CA CYS A 68 7.89 15.40 3.22
C CYS A 68 7.63 16.45 4.31
N PRO A 69 8.69 17.02 4.91
CA PRO A 69 8.55 17.96 6.02
C PRO A 69 7.85 19.27 5.64
N GLY A 70 7.96 19.66 4.37
CA GLY A 70 7.35 20.89 3.84
C GLY A 70 6.05 20.63 3.07
N ALA A 71 5.41 19.47 3.24
CA ALA A 71 4.17 19.16 2.55
C ALA A 71 3.05 20.08 3.03
N ALA A 72 2.62 21.00 2.16
CA ALA A 72 1.49 21.86 2.43
C ALA A 72 0.19 21.17 2.02
N THR A 73 -0.80 21.24 2.89
CA THR A 73 -2.19 20.90 2.53
C THR A 73 -2.73 21.98 1.59
N ARG A 74 -3.23 21.59 0.43
CA ARG A 74 -3.84 22.50 -0.55
C ARG A 74 -5.30 22.14 -0.75
N PRO A 75 -6.16 23.12 -1.05
CA PRO A 75 -7.54 22.83 -1.44
C PRO A 75 -7.57 21.85 -2.61
N GLY A 76 -8.41 20.83 -2.51
CA GLY A 76 -8.72 19.89 -3.58
C GLY A 76 -10.20 19.96 -3.92
N THR A 77 -10.62 19.34 -5.01
CA THR A 77 -12.01 19.36 -5.47
C THR A 77 -12.98 18.71 -4.47
N LEU A 78 -12.57 17.64 -3.82
CA LEU A 78 -13.40 16.90 -2.88
C LEU A 78 -12.95 17.10 -1.41
N VAL A 79 -11.65 17.05 -1.19
CA VAL A 79 -11.03 17.23 0.14
C VAL A 79 -9.69 17.94 0.00
N PRO A 80 -9.22 18.64 1.06
CA PRO A 80 -7.84 19.12 1.07
C PRO A 80 -6.86 17.96 0.91
N MET A 81 -5.89 18.10 0.02
CA MET A 81 -4.90 17.07 -0.29
C MET A 81 -3.49 17.56 0.04
N MET A 82 -2.67 16.69 0.60
CA MET A 82 -1.24 16.92 0.68
C MET A 82 -0.62 16.77 -0.69
N ARG A 83 0.28 17.68 -1.06
CA ARG A 83 1.01 17.60 -2.33
C ARG A 83 2.47 17.24 -2.07
N SER A 84 2.94 16.25 -2.80
CA SER A 84 4.37 15.98 -2.92
C SER A 84 5.03 17.02 -3.83
N PRO A 85 6.29 17.41 -3.57
CA PRO A 85 7.07 18.23 -4.50
C PRO A 85 7.42 17.48 -5.79
N LEU A 86 7.34 16.13 -5.80
CA LEU A 86 7.56 15.30 -6.96
C LEU A 86 6.23 14.79 -7.52
N PRO A 87 6.13 14.60 -8.86
CA PRO A 87 5.01 13.88 -9.47
C PRO A 87 4.87 12.49 -8.87
N ALA A 88 3.63 11.99 -8.75
CA ALA A 88 3.34 10.71 -8.12
C ALA A 88 4.11 9.55 -8.76
N ARG A 89 4.18 9.52 -10.09
CA ARG A 89 4.89 8.48 -10.84
C ARG A 89 6.40 8.48 -10.60
N GLU A 90 7.01 9.67 -10.48
CA GLU A 90 8.44 9.79 -10.16
C GLU A 90 8.73 9.27 -8.75
N MET A 91 7.88 9.59 -7.81
CA MET A 91 7.97 9.10 -6.44
C MET A 91 7.83 7.58 -6.39
N MET A 92 6.84 7.02 -7.11
CA MET A 92 6.65 5.56 -7.18
C MET A 92 7.84 4.83 -7.78
N ARG A 93 8.50 5.40 -8.79
CA ARG A 93 9.72 4.82 -9.39
C ARG A 93 10.90 4.73 -8.40
N ARG A 94 10.88 5.56 -7.36
CA ARG A 94 11.90 5.52 -6.29
C ARG A 94 11.54 4.54 -5.18
N GLU A 95 10.25 4.31 -4.96
CA GLU A 95 9.73 3.44 -3.91
C GLU A 95 9.60 1.98 -4.36
N VAL A 96 9.17 1.76 -5.61
CA VAL A 96 9.05 0.41 -6.18
C VAL A 96 10.40 -0.07 -6.69
N HIS A 97 10.92 -1.11 -6.07
CA HIS A 97 12.21 -1.69 -6.43
C HIS A 97 12.02 -2.98 -7.25
N ALA A 98 12.83 -3.18 -8.29
CA ALA A 98 12.73 -4.32 -9.21
C ALA A 98 12.82 -5.71 -8.53
N HIS A 99 13.44 -5.77 -7.36
CA HIS A 99 13.53 -7.02 -6.57
C HIS A 99 12.34 -7.28 -5.63
N MET A 100 11.32 -6.42 -5.63
CA MET A 100 10.08 -6.71 -4.91
C MET A 100 9.25 -7.68 -5.74
N ALA A 101 9.04 -8.88 -5.24
CA ALA A 101 8.25 -9.91 -5.92
C ALA A 101 6.74 -9.73 -5.69
N ALA A 102 6.37 -9.07 -4.59
CA ALA A 102 5.01 -8.63 -4.27
C ALA A 102 5.10 -7.38 -3.39
N ILE A 103 4.04 -6.56 -3.35
CA ILE A 103 4.04 -5.28 -2.63
C ILE A 103 2.77 -5.13 -1.80
N LEU A 104 2.94 -4.78 -0.53
CA LEU A 104 1.91 -4.19 0.32
C LEU A 104 2.05 -2.66 0.24
N SER A 105 1.02 -1.99 -0.26
CA SER A 105 0.94 -0.53 -0.30
C SER A 105 0.06 -0.04 0.84
N VAL A 106 0.65 0.53 1.88
CA VAL A 106 -0.05 0.95 3.09
C VAL A 106 -0.39 2.42 3.01
N ASP A 107 -1.66 2.75 3.10
CA ASP A 107 -2.14 4.12 2.95
C ASP A 107 -3.33 4.41 3.86
N THR A 108 -3.61 5.67 4.08
CA THR A 108 -4.79 6.13 4.80
C THR A 108 -5.95 6.32 3.84
N THR A 109 -7.03 5.56 4.03
CA THR A 109 -8.26 5.72 3.27
C THR A 109 -9.40 6.01 4.23
N ARG A 110 -9.78 7.27 4.35
CA ARG A 110 -10.84 7.65 5.28
C ARG A 110 -12.22 7.21 4.79
N GLY A 111 -13.13 6.97 5.73
CA GLY A 111 -14.46 6.48 5.46
C GLY A 111 -15.18 7.25 4.35
N ASN A 112 -15.87 6.53 3.53
CA ASN A 112 -16.67 7.04 2.42
C ASN A 112 -17.97 6.22 2.31
N ARG A 113 -18.75 6.45 1.25
CA ARG A 113 -20.04 5.73 1.08
C ARG A 113 -19.88 4.24 0.77
N LEU A 114 -18.71 3.80 0.32
CA LEU A 114 -18.43 2.41 -0.02
C LEU A 114 -17.75 1.68 1.13
N VAL A 115 -16.82 2.35 1.81
CA VAL A 115 -16.12 1.81 2.98
C VAL A 115 -16.27 2.81 4.13
N ASN A 116 -17.08 2.46 5.10
CA ASN A 116 -17.37 3.28 6.29
C ASN A 116 -17.16 2.48 7.59
N GLN A 117 -16.12 1.68 7.60
CA GLN A 117 -15.72 0.85 8.71
C GLN A 117 -14.40 1.34 9.27
N ARG A 118 -14.25 1.31 10.58
CA ARG A 118 -12.99 1.57 11.25
C ARG A 118 -12.12 0.33 11.23
N GLY A 119 -10.82 0.52 11.05
CA GLY A 119 -9.82 -0.53 11.10
C GLY A 119 -8.99 -0.62 9.84
N VAL A 120 -8.63 -1.84 9.46
CA VAL A 120 -7.83 -2.12 8.28
C VAL A 120 -8.65 -2.87 7.26
N ALA A 121 -8.61 -2.39 6.01
CA ALA A 121 -9.18 -3.07 4.86
C ALA A 121 -8.11 -3.33 3.81
N ILE A 122 -8.24 -4.38 3.02
CA ILE A 122 -7.32 -4.70 1.93
C ILE A 122 -8.01 -4.66 0.58
N THR A 123 -7.25 -4.30 -0.46
CA THR A 123 -7.77 -4.22 -1.82
C THR A 123 -7.65 -5.53 -2.58
N PRO A 124 -8.41 -5.71 -3.66
CA PRO A 124 -8.03 -6.66 -4.71
C PRO A 124 -6.59 -6.46 -5.16
N VAL A 125 -5.99 -7.51 -5.73
CA VAL A 125 -4.62 -7.44 -6.23
C VAL A 125 -4.60 -6.69 -7.56
N ALA A 126 -3.70 -5.73 -7.71
CA ALA A 126 -3.41 -5.13 -9.02
C ALA A 126 -2.07 -5.65 -9.57
N ARG A 127 -2.08 -6.13 -10.81
CA ARG A 127 -0.87 -6.55 -11.51
C ARG A 127 -0.97 -6.21 -12.98
N GLU A 128 -0.06 -5.39 -13.48
CA GLU A 128 0.08 -5.07 -14.92
C GLU A 128 -1.23 -4.65 -15.61
N GLY A 129 -2.02 -3.79 -14.95
CA GLY A 129 -3.31 -3.30 -15.45
C GLY A 129 -4.51 -4.20 -15.17
N TRP A 130 -4.30 -5.37 -14.58
CA TRP A 130 -5.37 -6.28 -14.18
C TRP A 130 -5.74 -6.08 -12.70
N LEU A 131 -7.03 -6.26 -12.41
CA LEU A 131 -7.54 -6.47 -11.04
C LEU A 131 -7.81 -7.97 -10.86
N LEU A 132 -7.23 -8.55 -9.84
CA LEU A 132 -7.27 -9.97 -9.52
C LEU A 132 -7.90 -10.20 -8.15
N PRO A 133 -8.46 -11.39 -7.87
CA PRO A 133 -9.02 -11.70 -6.55
C PRO A 133 -8.01 -11.50 -5.43
N ILE A 134 -8.50 -11.24 -4.23
CA ILE A 134 -7.68 -11.27 -3.02
C ILE A 134 -7.45 -12.74 -2.67
N PRO A 135 -6.21 -13.18 -2.41
CA PRO A 135 -5.92 -14.53 -1.97
C PRO A 135 -6.51 -14.82 -0.59
N GLU A 136 -7.05 -16.01 -0.39
CA GLU A 136 -7.61 -16.45 0.89
C GLU A 136 -6.58 -16.42 2.02
N ASP A 137 -5.33 -16.83 1.73
CA ASP A 137 -4.22 -16.78 2.71
C ASP A 137 -4.02 -15.37 3.27
N VAL A 138 -4.18 -14.34 2.43
CA VAL A 138 -4.01 -12.93 2.84
C VAL A 138 -5.21 -12.45 3.66
N LEU A 139 -6.42 -12.89 3.29
CA LEU A 139 -7.64 -12.63 4.07
C LEU A 139 -7.55 -13.27 5.44
N ASP A 140 -7.13 -14.52 5.52
CA ASP A 140 -6.93 -15.25 6.77
C ASP A 140 -5.96 -14.52 7.70
N ILE A 141 -4.81 -14.07 7.16
CA ILE A 141 -3.83 -13.29 7.95
C ILE A 141 -4.48 -12.04 8.52
N LEU A 142 -5.28 -11.31 7.72
CA LEU A 142 -5.97 -10.12 8.21
C LEU A 142 -6.96 -10.47 9.33
N GLY A 143 -7.72 -11.56 9.17
CA GLY A 143 -8.62 -12.06 10.20
C GLY A 143 -7.90 -12.38 11.50
N TRP A 144 -6.76 -13.09 11.43
CA TRP A 144 -6.00 -13.47 12.63
C TRP A 144 -5.42 -12.26 13.38
N VAL A 145 -4.87 -11.27 12.67
CA VAL A 145 -4.24 -10.10 13.32
C VAL A 145 -5.25 -9.09 13.84
N SER A 146 -6.41 -8.99 13.20
CA SER A 146 -7.47 -8.06 13.61
C SER A 146 -8.43 -8.64 14.64
N GLY A 147 -8.60 -9.96 14.67
CA GLY A 147 -9.65 -10.64 15.44
C GLY A 147 -11.06 -10.36 14.90
N GLN A 148 -11.18 -9.95 13.64
CA GLN A 148 -12.43 -9.60 12.97
C GLN A 148 -12.52 -10.24 11.59
N LEU A 149 -13.70 -10.28 11.01
CA LEU A 149 -13.85 -10.68 9.61
C LEU A 149 -13.07 -9.69 8.72
N PRO A 150 -12.30 -10.20 7.74
CA PRO A 150 -11.55 -9.35 6.84
C PRO A 150 -12.45 -8.40 6.06
N VAL A 151 -12.02 -7.14 5.95
CA VAL A 151 -12.71 -6.11 5.17
C VAL A 151 -11.97 -5.88 3.88
N THR A 152 -12.72 -5.82 2.78
CA THR A 152 -12.17 -5.54 1.46
C THR A 152 -12.52 -4.14 1.00
N LEU A 153 -11.53 -3.43 0.45
CA LEU A 153 -11.70 -2.11 -0.13
C LEU A 153 -11.96 -2.25 -1.63
N PRO A 154 -13.11 -1.82 -2.17
CA PRO A 154 -13.37 -1.90 -3.59
C PRO A 154 -12.44 -0.99 -4.40
N LEU A 155 -12.04 -1.47 -5.57
CA LEU A 155 -11.24 -0.71 -6.54
C LEU A 155 -11.98 -0.58 -7.86
N THR A 156 -11.69 0.50 -8.57
CA THR A 156 -12.05 0.68 -9.97
C THR A 156 -10.83 0.56 -10.86
N THR A 157 -11.03 0.34 -12.15
CA THR A 157 -9.93 0.33 -13.14
C THR A 157 -9.16 1.65 -13.14
N GLN A 158 -9.83 2.78 -12.83
CA GLN A 158 -9.16 4.08 -12.73
C GLN A 158 -8.11 4.11 -11.63
N ASP A 159 -8.34 3.44 -10.50
CA ASP A 159 -7.42 3.46 -9.34
C ASP A 159 -6.07 2.79 -9.65
N ILE A 160 -5.99 1.96 -10.68
CA ILE A 160 -4.78 1.27 -11.15
C ILE A 160 -4.15 1.91 -12.39
N THR A 161 -4.58 3.13 -12.75
CA THR A 161 -3.96 3.97 -13.78
C THR A 161 -3.19 5.12 -13.12
N PRO A 162 -2.24 5.77 -13.82
CA PRO A 162 -1.49 6.89 -13.27
C PRO A 162 -2.37 8.08 -12.89
N GLN A 163 -2.16 8.68 -11.74
CA GLN A 163 -2.92 9.85 -11.26
C GLN A 163 -2.84 11.07 -12.19
N GLU A 164 -1.77 11.20 -12.96
CA GLU A 164 -1.56 12.34 -13.86
C GLU A 164 -2.28 12.22 -15.21
N ASN A 165 -3.16 11.23 -15.40
CA ASN A 165 -3.88 10.98 -16.65
C ASN A 165 -5.16 11.82 -16.84
N GLY A 166 -5.47 12.72 -15.92
CA GLY A 166 -6.66 13.57 -15.95
C GLY A 166 -7.96 12.90 -15.49
N LEU A 167 -7.93 11.59 -15.19
CA LEU A 167 -9.11 10.89 -14.66
C LEU A 167 -9.23 11.09 -13.14
N ALA A 168 -10.47 11.01 -12.64
CA ALA A 168 -10.72 11.02 -11.20
C ALA A 168 -10.38 9.64 -10.60
N HIS A 169 -9.53 9.63 -9.58
CA HIS A 169 -9.16 8.46 -8.81
C HIS A 169 -9.83 8.51 -7.44
N ILE A 170 -10.34 7.38 -6.97
CA ILE A 170 -10.91 7.25 -5.62
C ILE A 170 -9.78 7.00 -4.63
N ASN A 171 -8.80 6.17 -5.00
CA ASN A 171 -7.73 5.73 -4.12
C ASN A 171 -6.34 5.91 -4.76
N SER A 172 -5.43 6.56 -4.03
CA SER A 172 -4.01 6.64 -4.39
C SER A 172 -3.21 5.40 -3.97
N ILE A 173 -3.80 4.55 -3.14
CA ILE A 173 -3.16 3.38 -2.54
C ILE A 173 -2.56 2.40 -3.56
N MET A 174 -3.13 2.35 -4.78
CA MET A 174 -2.70 1.44 -5.83
C MET A 174 -1.63 2.02 -6.77
N GLN A 175 -1.17 3.24 -6.57
CA GLN A 175 -0.17 3.87 -7.44
C GLN A 175 1.17 3.10 -7.57
N PRO A 176 1.63 2.31 -6.60
CA PRO A 176 2.78 1.42 -6.83
C PRO A 176 2.59 0.45 -8.00
N SER A 177 1.36 0.04 -8.31
CA SER A 177 1.08 -0.90 -9.41
C SER A 177 1.29 -0.31 -10.82
N VAL A 178 1.37 1.03 -10.95
CA VAL A 178 1.52 1.68 -12.27
C VAL A 178 2.97 1.74 -12.78
N VAL A 179 3.95 1.40 -11.94
CA VAL A 179 5.38 1.53 -12.30
C VAL A 179 6.13 0.20 -12.31
N GLY A 180 5.50 -0.89 -11.91
CA GLY A 180 6.14 -2.20 -11.79
C GLY A 180 5.32 -3.34 -12.36
N THR A 181 5.86 -4.56 -12.24
CA THR A 181 5.21 -5.81 -12.63
C THR A 181 4.82 -6.68 -11.42
N ALA A 182 5.31 -6.32 -10.24
CA ALA A 182 4.95 -7.00 -9.01
C ALA A 182 3.46 -6.82 -8.70
N PRO A 183 2.76 -7.86 -8.22
CA PRO A 183 1.40 -7.74 -7.72
C PRO A 183 1.38 -6.84 -6.48
N VAL A 184 0.38 -5.96 -6.41
CA VAL A 184 0.20 -4.99 -5.33
C VAL A 184 -1.13 -5.23 -4.63
N ILE A 185 -1.10 -5.30 -3.31
CA ILE A 185 -2.27 -5.23 -2.44
C ILE A 185 -2.20 -3.93 -1.65
N GLY A 186 -3.27 -3.15 -1.67
CA GLY A 186 -3.44 -1.99 -0.82
C GLY A 186 -3.86 -2.41 0.60
N VAL A 187 -3.23 -1.81 1.59
CA VAL A 187 -3.56 -1.96 3.02
C VAL A 187 -4.06 -0.61 3.51
N ALA A 188 -5.37 -0.47 3.60
CA ALA A 188 -6.03 0.81 3.90
C ALA A 188 -6.34 0.94 5.39
N LEU A 189 -5.84 2.01 6.02
CA LEU A 189 -6.30 2.42 7.35
C LEU A 189 -7.56 3.27 7.18
N THR A 190 -8.71 2.74 7.61
CA THR A 190 -10.04 3.32 7.35
C THR A 190 -10.70 3.91 8.59
N SER A 191 -11.75 4.71 8.39
CA SER A 191 -12.58 5.25 9.46
C SER A 191 -14.07 5.10 9.11
N GLN A 192 -14.94 5.09 10.13
CA GLN A 192 -16.38 4.96 9.94
C GLN A 192 -17.02 6.18 9.28
N THR A 193 -16.44 7.35 9.46
CA THR A 193 -16.97 8.60 8.92
C THR A 193 -16.02 9.21 7.90
N VAL A 194 -16.57 10.07 7.04
CA VAL A 194 -15.76 10.89 6.15
C VAL A 194 -14.96 11.88 7.00
N VAL A 195 -13.64 11.74 6.98
CA VAL A 195 -12.71 12.62 7.69
C VAL A 195 -11.69 13.13 6.68
N PRO A 196 -11.39 14.44 6.65
CA PRO A 196 -10.32 14.95 5.81
C PRO A 196 -8.98 14.28 6.19
N GLY A 197 -8.42 13.47 5.29
CA GLY A 197 -7.23 12.65 5.57
C GLY A 197 -6.00 13.49 5.89
N CYS A 198 -5.78 14.55 5.11
CA CYS A 198 -4.52 15.30 5.14
C CYS A 198 -4.47 16.44 6.15
N ALA A 199 -5.59 16.84 6.76
CA ALA A 199 -5.67 18.06 7.55
C ALA A 199 -6.04 17.84 9.02
N THR A 200 -6.09 16.59 9.48
CA THR A 200 -6.54 16.23 10.81
C THR A 200 -5.57 15.32 11.53
N GLY A 201 -5.60 15.31 12.85
CA GLY A 201 -4.94 14.33 13.70
C GLY A 201 -5.80 13.08 13.94
N ALA A 202 -6.59 12.65 12.97
CA ALA A 202 -7.52 11.52 13.10
C ALA A 202 -6.84 10.13 13.02
N SER A 203 -5.55 10.05 13.31
CA SER A 203 -4.78 8.81 13.43
C SER A 203 -5.30 7.95 14.57
N ASN A 204 -5.31 6.64 14.35
CA ASN A 204 -5.68 5.66 15.36
C ASN A 204 -4.56 4.65 15.57
N VAL A 205 -3.93 4.72 16.72
CA VAL A 205 -2.78 3.87 17.07
C VAL A 205 -3.13 2.38 17.02
N ALA A 206 -4.34 1.98 17.40
CA ALA A 206 -4.78 0.59 17.34
C ALA A 206 -4.87 0.09 15.89
N ASP A 207 -5.34 0.92 14.96
CA ASP A 207 -5.43 0.56 13.55
C ASP A 207 -4.03 0.49 12.91
N ILE A 208 -3.12 1.39 13.29
CA ILE A 208 -1.70 1.34 12.89
C ILE A 208 -1.03 0.05 13.41
N ASP A 209 -1.32 -0.37 14.65
CA ASP A 209 -0.80 -1.62 15.20
C ASP A 209 -1.30 -2.83 14.41
N VAL A 210 -2.60 -2.90 14.11
CA VAL A 210 -3.17 -3.99 13.28
C VAL A 210 -2.51 -4.02 11.90
N ALA A 211 -2.39 -2.87 11.22
CA ALA A 211 -1.75 -2.80 9.91
C ALA A 211 -0.27 -3.21 9.97
N THR A 212 0.44 -2.83 11.03
CA THR A 212 1.84 -3.22 11.24
C THR A 212 1.98 -4.72 11.44
N ARG A 213 1.16 -5.33 12.31
CA ARG A 213 1.15 -6.79 12.53
C ARG A 213 0.78 -7.53 11.25
N PHE A 214 -0.21 -7.04 10.51
CA PHE A 214 -0.59 -7.61 9.21
C PHE A 214 0.60 -7.62 8.24
N CYS A 215 1.30 -6.51 8.07
CA CYS A 215 2.47 -6.43 7.19
C CYS A 215 3.58 -7.41 7.61
N ILE A 216 3.80 -7.57 8.91
CA ILE A 216 4.81 -8.48 9.45
C ILE A 216 4.41 -9.95 9.22
N GLU A 217 3.16 -10.33 9.49
CA GLU A 217 2.70 -11.70 9.30
C GLU A 217 2.66 -12.09 7.82
N VAL A 218 2.24 -11.17 6.94
CA VAL A 218 2.36 -11.39 5.48
C VAL A 218 3.83 -11.55 5.09
N ALA A 219 4.75 -10.74 5.62
CA ALA A 219 6.18 -10.86 5.32
C ALA A 219 6.75 -12.22 5.74
N LYS A 220 6.37 -12.73 6.91
CA LYS A 220 6.78 -14.05 7.41
C LYS A 220 6.32 -15.16 6.47
N ARG A 221 5.02 -15.18 6.15
CA ARG A 221 4.43 -16.24 5.33
C ARG A 221 4.81 -16.14 3.85
N PHE A 222 4.83 -14.94 3.29
CA PHE A 222 5.25 -14.73 1.90
C PHE A 222 6.70 -15.18 1.67
N THR A 223 7.61 -14.78 2.54
CA THR A 223 9.02 -15.15 2.42
C THR A 223 9.27 -16.64 2.74
N ALA A 224 8.37 -17.28 3.47
CA ALA A 224 8.38 -18.74 3.67
C ALA A 224 7.81 -19.52 2.47
N GLY A 225 7.06 -18.85 1.57
CA GLY A 225 6.35 -19.50 0.48
C GLY A 225 4.99 -20.10 0.90
N GLU A 226 4.44 -19.62 2.03
CA GLU A 226 3.18 -20.08 2.62
C GLU A 226 2.02 -19.12 2.30
N CYS A 227 2.29 -18.06 1.55
CA CYS A 227 1.31 -17.06 1.11
C CYS A 227 1.72 -16.56 -0.27
N ALA A 228 0.77 -16.48 -1.18
CA ALA A 228 0.97 -15.96 -2.53
C ALA A 228 -0.02 -14.83 -2.80
N PHE A 229 0.41 -13.78 -3.55
CA PHE A 229 -0.49 -12.68 -3.95
C PHE A 229 -1.28 -13.02 -5.21
N VAL A 230 -0.83 -13.96 -5.99
CA VAL A 230 -1.44 -14.33 -7.26
C VAL A 230 -1.31 -15.85 -7.46
N ASP A 231 -2.37 -16.48 -7.92
CA ASP A 231 -2.29 -17.79 -8.54
C ASP A 231 -1.62 -17.64 -9.91
N GLU A 232 -0.39 -18.08 -10.01
CA GLU A 232 0.45 -17.87 -11.20
C GLU A 232 -0.08 -18.66 -12.41
N ALA A 233 -0.74 -19.79 -12.21
CA ALA A 233 -1.36 -20.56 -13.30
C ALA A 233 -2.55 -19.79 -13.91
N ASN A 234 -3.41 -19.23 -13.07
CA ASN A 234 -4.51 -18.36 -13.49
C ASN A 234 -4.01 -17.09 -14.16
N TRP A 235 -2.96 -16.47 -13.59
CA TRP A 235 -2.33 -15.29 -14.18
C TRP A 235 -1.84 -15.56 -15.61
N GLN A 236 -1.12 -16.64 -15.82
CA GLN A 236 -0.64 -17.03 -17.14
C GLN A 236 -1.79 -17.34 -18.10
N ALA A 237 -2.87 -17.96 -17.61
CA ALA A 237 -4.06 -18.24 -18.42
C ALA A 237 -4.75 -16.95 -18.89
N LEU A 238 -4.88 -15.93 -17.99
CA LEU A 238 -5.39 -14.61 -18.35
C LEU A 238 -4.53 -13.94 -19.42
N GLN A 239 -3.21 -13.94 -19.22
CA GLN A 239 -2.26 -13.34 -20.17
C GLN A 239 -2.34 -14.01 -21.54
N ARG A 240 -2.43 -15.34 -21.60
CA ARG A 240 -2.58 -16.07 -22.87
C ARG A 240 -3.90 -15.78 -23.58
N ARG A 241 -4.99 -15.61 -22.81
CA ARG A 241 -6.34 -15.45 -23.39
C ARG A 241 -6.69 -14.03 -23.78
N TYR A 242 -6.28 -13.06 -23.00
CA TYR A 242 -6.71 -11.66 -23.15
C TYR A 242 -5.56 -10.68 -23.39
N GLY A 243 -4.32 -11.15 -23.32
CA GLY A 243 -3.13 -10.32 -23.52
C GLY A 243 -2.78 -9.43 -22.32
N SER A 244 -1.91 -8.47 -22.57
CA SER A 244 -1.42 -7.54 -21.53
C SER A 244 -2.31 -6.29 -21.44
N LEU A 245 -2.60 -5.84 -20.22
CA LEU A 245 -3.25 -4.55 -19.96
C LEU A 245 -2.26 -3.47 -19.52
N ARG A 246 -0.97 -3.65 -19.76
CA ARG A 246 0.08 -2.69 -19.35
C ARG A 246 -0.08 -1.29 -19.94
N HIS A 247 -0.86 -1.13 -21.01
CA HIS A 247 -1.22 0.20 -21.52
C HIS A 247 -1.95 1.05 -20.47
N LEU A 248 -2.66 0.44 -19.52
CA LEU A 248 -3.29 1.11 -18.38
C LEU A 248 -2.27 1.68 -17.37
N GLN A 249 -1.01 1.25 -17.41
CA GLN A 249 0.07 1.79 -16.60
C GLN A 249 0.71 3.05 -17.23
N THR A 250 0.22 3.49 -18.38
CA THR A 250 0.66 4.69 -19.08
C THR A 250 -0.35 5.83 -18.90
N LEU A 251 0.01 7.03 -19.34
CA LEU A 251 -0.92 8.17 -19.33
C LEU A 251 -2.04 8.04 -20.35
N GLY A 252 -2.01 7.02 -21.20
CA GLY A 252 -2.93 6.86 -22.31
C GLY A 252 -2.62 7.82 -23.46
N THR A 253 -3.47 7.78 -24.49
CA THR A 253 -3.44 8.76 -25.56
C THR A 253 -4.35 9.93 -25.20
N ALA A 254 -3.82 11.14 -25.17
CA ALA A 254 -4.66 12.34 -25.13
C ALA A 254 -5.46 12.39 -26.44
N THR A 255 -6.78 12.32 -26.37
CA THR A 255 -7.68 12.60 -27.48
C THR A 255 -7.86 14.10 -27.63
#